data_6bfbafce68204cb4db1834870ed828a8
#
_entry.id   6bfbafce68204cb4db1834870ed828a8
#
_cell.length_a   1.000
_cell.length_b   1.000
_cell.length_c   1.000
_cell.angle_alpha   90.00
_cell.angle_beta   90.00
_cell.angle_gamma   90.00
#
_symmetry.space_group_name_H-M   'P 1'
#
loop_
_entity.id
_entity.type
_entity.pdbx_description
1 polymer ?
#
loop_
_entity_poly.entity_id
_entity_poly.type
_entity_poly.pdbx_seq_one_letter_code
_entity_poly.pdbx_strand_id
1 'polypeptide(L)'
;YMDRAVESILKGGEDVEIIIVNDGSKDDTSKIAHEYEEKYPTIIHAVDKENGGHGDAVNVGLDHAEGKYFKVVDSDDWVDEEALYKILDVLKKFEEEEKQVDMLLANYVYEKEGMEHKKVIEYKNVLPQEEIFGWNDVKHFHLGQYILMHSVIYRTDFLKLCQLRLPKHTFYVDNIYVYYPLPHVRKMYYM
;
A
#
# COMPACT_ATOMS: atom_id res chain seq x y z
N TYR A 1 -4.47 5.82 -16.85
CA TYR A 1 -4.69 4.99 -15.64
C TYR A 1 -4.20 5.71 -14.39
N MET A 2 -2.97 6.22 -14.37
CA MET A 2 -2.34 6.87 -13.22
C MET A 2 -3.19 7.98 -12.58
N ASP A 3 -3.89 8.80 -13.38
CA ASP A 3 -4.72 9.89 -12.86
C ASP A 3 -5.74 9.41 -11.82
N ARG A 4 -6.43 8.30 -12.09
CA ARG A 4 -7.41 7.72 -11.16
C ARG A 4 -6.77 7.29 -9.86
N ALA A 5 -5.61 6.65 -9.92
CA ALA A 5 -4.86 6.24 -8.74
C ALA A 5 -4.49 7.46 -7.88
N VAL A 6 -3.82 8.44 -8.49
CA VAL A 6 -3.34 9.65 -7.82
C VAL A 6 -4.51 10.47 -7.24
N GLU A 7 -5.54 10.74 -8.03
CA GLU A 7 -6.70 11.52 -7.58
C GLU A 7 -7.47 10.85 -6.44
N SER A 8 -7.52 9.51 -6.41
CA SER A 8 -8.16 8.79 -5.32
C SER A 8 -7.42 8.94 -3.99
N ILE A 9 -6.08 8.95 -4.03
CA ILE A 9 -5.23 9.10 -2.84
C ILE A 9 -5.15 10.56 -2.38
N LEU A 10 -5.16 11.52 -3.31
CA LEU A 10 -5.17 12.97 -3.03
C LEU A 10 -6.35 13.41 -2.15
N LYS A 11 -7.43 12.63 -2.07
CA LYS A 11 -8.53 12.86 -1.12
C LYS A 11 -8.06 12.87 0.34
N GLY A 12 -6.94 12.24 0.65
CA GLY A 12 -6.32 12.29 1.98
C GLY A 12 -5.67 13.62 2.33
N GLY A 13 -5.50 14.54 1.36
CA GLY A 13 -4.87 15.86 1.59
C GLY A 13 -3.45 15.74 2.15
N GLU A 14 -3.11 16.59 3.11
CA GLU A 14 -1.79 16.63 3.77
C GLU A 14 -1.52 15.42 4.71
N ASP A 15 -2.47 14.52 4.86
CA ASP A 15 -2.29 13.29 5.65
C ASP A 15 -1.65 12.16 4.83
N VAL A 16 -1.44 12.37 3.52
CA VAL A 16 -0.82 11.41 2.61
C VAL A 16 0.39 12.00 1.91
N GLU A 17 1.36 11.16 1.65
CA GLU A 17 2.49 11.39 0.76
C GLU A 17 2.32 10.44 -0.43
N ILE A 18 2.49 10.93 -1.65
CA ILE A 18 2.36 10.14 -2.87
C ILE A 18 3.71 10.17 -3.61
N ILE A 19 4.35 9.02 -3.73
CA ILE A 19 5.58 8.88 -4.50
C ILE A 19 5.23 8.17 -5.81
N ILE A 20 5.27 8.93 -6.91
CA ILE A 20 5.04 8.40 -8.26
C ILE A 20 6.37 7.94 -8.82
N VAL A 21 6.56 6.63 -8.92
CA VAL A 21 7.79 6.05 -9.47
C VAL A 21 7.58 5.65 -10.92
N ASN A 22 8.19 6.38 -11.84
CA ASN A 22 8.20 6.05 -13.25
C ASN A 22 9.38 5.10 -13.57
N ASP A 23 9.09 3.85 -13.82
CA ASP A 23 10.07 2.79 -14.11
C ASP A 23 10.47 2.75 -15.59
N GLY A 24 10.85 3.89 -16.13
CA GLY A 24 11.40 4.04 -17.49
C GLY A 24 10.34 3.93 -18.60
N SER A 25 9.13 4.44 -18.37
CA SER A 25 8.09 4.55 -19.40
C SER A 25 8.55 5.41 -20.57
N LYS A 26 8.05 5.08 -21.76
CA LYS A 26 8.40 5.79 -23.02
C LYS A 26 7.28 6.70 -23.56
N ASP A 27 6.19 6.77 -22.83
CA ASP A 27 5.02 7.60 -23.09
C ASP A 27 5.04 8.87 -22.21
N ASP A 28 3.92 9.57 -22.11
CA ASP A 28 3.78 10.80 -21.34
C ASP A 28 3.76 10.60 -19.82
N THR A 29 3.99 9.38 -19.30
CA THR A 29 3.90 9.06 -17.85
C THR A 29 4.78 9.98 -17.01
N SER A 30 6.06 10.16 -17.39
CA SER A 30 6.99 11.04 -16.66
C SER A 30 6.47 12.48 -16.60
N LYS A 31 6.04 13.01 -17.76
CA LYS A 31 5.51 14.36 -17.86
C LYS A 31 4.29 14.56 -16.95
N ILE A 32 3.34 13.64 -16.98
CA ILE A 32 2.12 13.70 -16.16
C ILE A 32 2.47 13.62 -14.67
N ALA A 33 3.42 12.76 -14.29
CA ALA A 33 3.87 12.64 -12.90
C ALA A 33 4.44 13.96 -12.37
N HIS A 34 5.30 14.63 -13.14
CA HIS A 34 5.87 15.93 -12.76
C HIS A 34 4.83 17.07 -12.80
N GLU A 35 3.83 17.03 -13.68
CA GLU A 35 2.71 17.99 -13.64
C GLU A 35 1.89 17.85 -12.33
N TYR A 36 1.72 16.63 -11.80
CA TYR A 36 1.11 16.42 -10.49
C TYR A 36 2.00 16.92 -9.35
N GLU A 37 3.30 16.67 -9.39
CA GLU A 37 4.26 17.17 -8.40
C GLU A 37 4.27 18.71 -8.37
N GLU A 38 4.30 19.40 -9.52
CA GLU A 38 4.23 20.85 -9.59
C GLU A 38 2.93 21.40 -9.00
N LYS A 39 1.82 20.69 -9.18
CA LYS A 39 0.50 21.08 -8.69
C LYS A 39 0.32 20.83 -7.18
N TYR A 40 0.95 19.80 -6.65
CA TYR A 40 0.83 19.37 -5.25
C TYR A 40 2.21 19.11 -4.60
N PRO A 41 3.08 20.12 -4.53
CA PRO A 41 4.50 19.94 -4.18
C PRO A 41 4.75 19.49 -2.72
N THR A 42 3.75 19.60 -1.83
CA THR A 42 3.83 19.12 -0.45
C THR A 42 3.34 17.69 -0.27
N ILE A 43 2.67 17.13 -1.28
CA ILE A 43 2.03 15.82 -1.19
C ILE A 43 2.65 14.83 -2.17
N ILE A 44 3.02 15.28 -3.38
CA ILE A 44 3.45 14.41 -4.49
C ILE A 44 4.94 14.61 -4.80
N HIS A 45 5.64 13.49 -4.94
CA HIS A 45 7.02 13.40 -5.40
C HIS A 45 7.12 12.47 -6.61
N ALA A 46 7.60 12.99 -7.74
CA ALA A 46 7.81 12.22 -8.96
C ALA A 46 9.27 11.77 -9.06
N VAL A 47 9.49 10.48 -9.29
CA VAL A 47 10.81 9.87 -9.39
C VAL A 47 10.93 9.11 -10.70
N ASP A 48 11.78 9.60 -11.61
CA ASP A 48 12.14 8.89 -12.84
C ASP A 48 13.35 7.99 -12.63
N LYS A 49 13.29 6.76 -13.15
CA LYS A 49 14.39 5.80 -13.09
C LYS A 49 14.49 4.95 -14.34
N GLU A 50 15.64 4.31 -14.55
CA GLU A 50 15.76 3.26 -15.56
C GLU A 50 14.90 2.06 -15.20
N ASN A 51 14.32 1.38 -16.22
CA ASN A 51 13.47 0.23 -16.00
C ASN A 51 14.19 -0.88 -15.21
N GLY A 52 13.66 -1.20 -14.05
CA GLY A 52 14.10 -2.27 -13.16
C GLY A 52 12.98 -3.26 -12.83
N GLY A 53 11.77 -2.99 -13.33
CA GLY A 53 10.55 -3.75 -13.06
C GLY A 53 9.87 -3.35 -11.75
N HIS A 54 8.66 -3.88 -11.54
CA HIS A 54 7.77 -3.53 -10.44
C HIS A 54 8.47 -3.55 -9.06
N GLY A 55 9.23 -4.59 -8.73
CA GLY A 55 9.93 -4.69 -7.45
C GLY A 55 10.94 -3.56 -7.21
N ASP A 56 11.67 -3.17 -8.26
CA ASP A 56 12.62 -2.07 -8.15
C ASP A 56 11.92 -0.71 -7.99
N ALA A 57 10.76 -0.52 -8.63
CA ALA A 57 9.93 0.67 -8.42
C ALA A 57 9.44 0.77 -6.97
N VAL A 58 8.98 -0.35 -6.39
CA VAL A 58 8.57 -0.41 -4.96
C VAL A 58 9.76 -0.10 -4.04
N ASN A 59 10.96 -0.61 -4.31
CA ASN A 59 12.15 -0.29 -3.53
C ASN A 59 12.45 1.20 -3.54
N VAL A 60 12.40 1.82 -4.72
CA VAL A 60 12.63 3.28 -4.86
C VAL A 60 11.56 4.07 -4.10
N GLY A 61 10.29 3.69 -4.20
CA GLY A 61 9.22 4.29 -3.42
C GLY A 61 9.48 4.20 -1.91
N LEU A 62 9.89 3.02 -1.42
CA LEU A 62 10.21 2.83 0.01
C LEU A 62 11.44 3.63 0.46
N ASP A 63 12.44 3.79 -0.40
CA ASP A 63 13.62 4.59 -0.08
C ASP A 63 13.31 6.08 0.05
N HIS A 64 12.35 6.59 -0.74
CA HIS A 64 11.90 8.00 -0.69
C HIS A 64 10.82 8.24 0.36
N ALA A 65 10.14 7.20 0.86
CA ALA A 65 9.04 7.36 1.79
C ALA A 65 9.46 7.99 3.12
N GLU A 66 8.80 9.08 3.48
CA GLU A 66 8.93 9.81 4.75
C GLU A 66 7.71 9.57 5.66
N GLY A 67 6.57 9.18 5.08
CA GLY A 67 5.34 8.87 5.80
C GLY A 67 5.50 7.68 6.76
N LYS A 68 4.78 7.70 7.89
CA LYS A 68 4.86 6.67 8.94
C LYS A 68 4.41 5.29 8.48
N TYR A 69 3.50 5.22 7.53
CA TYR A 69 2.97 3.99 6.97
C TYR A 69 3.12 4.00 5.47
N PHE A 70 3.40 2.85 4.90
CA PHE A 70 3.70 2.65 3.49
C PHE A 70 2.71 1.68 2.86
N LYS A 71 2.12 2.09 1.75
CA LYS A 71 1.23 1.27 0.93
C LYS A 71 1.65 1.34 -0.53
N VAL A 72 1.71 0.21 -1.19
CA VAL A 72 1.85 0.14 -2.65
C VAL A 72 0.45 0.22 -3.27
N VAL A 73 0.31 1.07 -4.28
CA VAL A 73 -0.88 1.16 -5.13
C VAL A 73 -0.40 1.08 -6.59
N ASP A 74 -0.86 0.08 -7.31
CA ASP A 74 -0.55 -0.07 -8.73
C ASP A 74 -1.21 1.04 -9.54
N SER A 75 -0.60 1.47 -10.64
CA SER A 75 -1.06 2.63 -11.42
C SER A 75 -2.43 2.46 -12.07
N ASP A 76 -2.93 1.24 -12.16
CA ASP A 76 -4.25 0.86 -12.67
C ASP A 76 -5.27 0.56 -11.57
N ASP A 77 -4.85 0.63 -10.30
CA ASP A 77 -5.69 0.52 -9.12
C ASP A 77 -6.10 1.90 -8.57
N TRP A 78 -7.01 1.93 -7.61
CA TRP A 78 -7.40 3.13 -6.86
C TRP A 78 -7.89 2.77 -5.46
N VAL A 79 -7.97 3.77 -4.59
CA VAL A 79 -8.50 3.61 -3.24
C VAL A 79 -9.95 4.12 -3.16
N ASP A 80 -10.76 3.45 -2.36
CA ASP A 80 -12.09 3.95 -2.00
C ASP A 80 -11.96 5.11 -1.03
N GLU A 81 -12.68 6.22 -1.28
CA GLU A 81 -12.55 7.46 -0.50
C GLU A 81 -12.97 7.28 0.95
N GLU A 82 -14.07 6.56 1.22
CA GLU A 82 -14.53 6.31 2.58
C GLU A 82 -13.56 5.39 3.34
N ALA A 83 -13.00 4.38 2.65
CA ALA A 83 -12.01 3.50 3.23
C ALA A 83 -10.71 4.25 3.54
N LEU A 84 -10.26 5.16 2.65
CA LEU A 84 -9.10 5.99 2.87
C LEU A 84 -9.25 6.83 4.15
N TYR A 85 -10.37 7.55 4.31
CA TYR A 85 -10.62 8.36 5.50
C TYR A 85 -10.63 7.51 6.78
N LYS A 86 -11.29 6.35 6.77
CA LYS A 86 -11.30 5.44 7.92
C LYS A 86 -9.91 4.95 8.30
N ILE A 87 -9.08 4.62 7.30
CA ILE A 87 -7.69 4.21 7.52
C ILE A 87 -6.88 5.35 8.15
N LEU A 88 -6.97 6.56 7.58
CA LEU A 88 -6.26 7.72 8.10
C LEU A 88 -6.70 8.07 9.53
N ASP A 89 -7.99 8.02 9.84
CA ASP A 89 -8.51 8.26 11.19
C ASP A 89 -7.97 7.25 12.20
N VAL A 90 -7.91 5.95 11.84
CA VAL A 90 -7.33 4.90 12.69
C VAL A 90 -5.83 5.14 12.91
N LEU A 91 -5.08 5.49 11.87
CA LEU A 91 -3.65 5.74 11.96
C LEU A 91 -3.34 6.99 12.81
N LYS A 92 -4.13 8.06 12.66
CA LYS A 92 -4.05 9.26 13.53
C LYS A 92 -4.33 8.94 14.98
N LYS A 93 -5.37 8.14 15.24
CA LYS A 93 -5.68 7.70 16.60
C LYS A 93 -4.56 6.88 17.22
N PHE A 94 -3.89 6.03 16.45
CA PHE A 94 -2.72 5.30 16.93
C PHE A 94 -1.58 6.23 17.29
N GLU A 95 -1.38 7.30 16.54
CA GLU A 95 -0.39 8.32 16.84
C GLU A 95 -0.71 9.08 18.14
N GLU A 96 -1.95 9.55 18.28
CA GLU A 96 -2.42 10.26 19.50
C GLU A 96 -2.33 9.39 20.76
N GLU A 97 -2.59 8.08 20.63
CA GLU A 97 -2.56 7.13 21.75
C GLU A 97 -1.16 6.50 21.96
N GLU A 98 -0.14 6.95 21.23
CA GLU A 98 1.23 6.38 21.23
C GLU A 98 1.22 4.87 20.97
N LYS A 99 0.23 4.37 20.22
CA LYS A 99 0.12 3.00 19.76
C LYS A 99 0.71 2.88 18.37
N GLN A 100 1.36 1.75 18.11
CA GLN A 100 1.90 1.46 16.79
C GLN A 100 1.59 0.02 16.42
N VAL A 101 1.22 -0.19 15.16
CA VAL A 101 1.13 -1.51 14.56
C VAL A 101 2.20 -1.66 13.48
N ASP A 102 2.70 -2.87 13.30
CA ASP A 102 3.67 -3.15 12.24
C ASP A 102 2.97 -3.27 10.89
N MET A 103 1.72 -3.76 10.91
CA MET A 103 0.92 -3.99 9.72
C MET A 103 -0.57 -3.70 9.99
N LEU A 104 -1.18 -2.88 9.13
CA LEU A 104 -2.62 -2.73 9.03
C LEU A 104 -3.10 -3.47 7.78
N LEU A 105 -4.19 -4.21 7.90
CA LEU A 105 -4.85 -4.89 6.79
C LEU A 105 -6.21 -4.24 6.52
N ALA A 106 -6.51 -4.05 5.25
CA ALA A 106 -7.81 -3.60 4.77
C ALA A 106 -8.34 -4.54 3.70
N ASN A 107 -9.63 -4.55 3.50
CA ASN A 107 -10.25 -5.27 2.40
C ASN A 107 -9.86 -4.66 1.06
N TYR A 108 -9.93 -5.45 0.00
CA TYR A 108 -9.84 -4.94 -1.36
C TYR A 108 -10.89 -5.60 -2.26
N VAL A 109 -11.11 -5.00 -3.42
CA VAL A 109 -12.17 -5.39 -4.32
C VAL A 109 -11.60 -5.64 -5.71
N TYR A 110 -11.90 -6.81 -6.28
CA TYR A 110 -11.73 -7.03 -7.71
C TYR A 110 -12.91 -6.42 -8.47
N GLU A 111 -12.61 -5.36 -9.22
CA GLU A 111 -13.57 -4.71 -10.12
C GLU A 111 -13.14 -4.99 -11.57
N LYS A 112 -13.98 -5.71 -12.30
CA LYS A 112 -13.75 -5.95 -13.74
C LYS A 112 -14.75 -5.14 -14.55
N GLU A 113 -14.26 -4.40 -15.53
CA GLU A 113 -15.11 -3.70 -16.49
C GLU A 113 -16.15 -4.65 -17.11
N GLY A 114 -17.42 -4.23 -17.13
CA GLY A 114 -18.53 -5.00 -17.70
C GLY A 114 -19.10 -6.11 -16.82
N MET A 115 -18.63 -6.27 -15.58
CA MET A 115 -19.22 -7.21 -14.62
C MET A 115 -20.05 -6.48 -13.56
N GLU A 116 -21.31 -6.90 -13.36
CA GLU A 116 -22.20 -6.33 -12.33
C GLU A 116 -21.78 -6.69 -10.90
N HIS A 117 -21.00 -7.75 -10.71
CA HIS A 117 -20.62 -8.24 -9.38
C HIS A 117 -19.14 -7.97 -9.08
N LYS A 118 -18.91 -7.15 -8.05
CA LYS A 118 -17.60 -6.93 -7.46
C LYS A 118 -17.26 -8.08 -6.50
N LYS A 119 -16.04 -8.61 -6.58
CA LYS A 119 -15.57 -9.61 -5.62
C LYS A 119 -14.78 -8.91 -4.52
N VAL A 120 -15.37 -8.84 -3.33
CA VAL A 120 -14.69 -8.33 -2.13
C VAL A 120 -13.82 -9.44 -1.53
N ILE A 121 -12.57 -9.13 -1.25
CA ILE A 121 -11.66 -9.99 -0.48
C ILE A 121 -11.57 -9.43 0.93
N GLU A 122 -11.96 -10.25 1.90
CA GLU A 122 -12.04 -9.90 3.31
C GLU A 122 -11.45 -11.00 4.19
N TYR A 123 -11.02 -10.64 5.40
CA TYR A 123 -10.34 -11.54 6.33
C TYR A 123 -11.06 -11.69 7.67
N LYS A 124 -12.29 -11.19 7.82
CA LYS A 124 -13.09 -11.19 9.07
C LYS A 124 -13.31 -12.57 9.67
N ASN A 125 -13.19 -13.63 8.88
CA ASN A 125 -13.32 -15.01 9.35
C ASN A 125 -12.03 -15.55 10.00
N VAL A 126 -10.88 -14.90 9.75
CA VAL A 126 -9.55 -15.35 10.20
C VAL A 126 -8.81 -14.33 11.06
N LEU A 127 -9.10 -13.05 10.91
CA LEU A 127 -8.46 -11.97 11.65
C LEU A 127 -9.45 -11.29 12.62
N PRO A 128 -9.02 -10.92 13.84
CA PRO A 128 -9.76 -10.01 14.71
C PRO A 128 -9.98 -8.66 14.02
N GLN A 129 -11.16 -8.06 14.20
CA GLN A 129 -11.52 -6.78 13.57
C GLN A 129 -11.44 -5.64 14.59
N GLU A 130 -10.97 -4.47 14.14
CA GLU A 130 -10.97 -3.20 14.88
C GLU A 130 -10.27 -3.26 16.25
N GLU A 131 -9.34 -4.17 16.41
CA GLU A 131 -8.49 -4.30 17.59
C GLU A 131 -7.04 -4.61 17.19
N ILE A 132 -6.08 -4.31 18.07
CA ILE A 132 -4.67 -4.69 17.88
C ILE A 132 -4.51 -6.14 18.32
N PHE A 133 -3.96 -6.97 17.44
CA PHE A 133 -3.79 -8.42 17.67
C PHE A 133 -2.40 -8.89 17.23
N GLY A 134 -2.05 -10.09 17.65
CA GLY A 134 -0.83 -10.80 17.24
C GLY A 134 -1.13 -12.13 16.57
N TRP A 135 -0.09 -12.88 16.24
CA TRP A 135 -0.22 -14.17 15.53
C TRP A 135 -1.03 -15.22 16.30
N ASN A 136 -1.03 -15.16 17.63
CA ASN A 136 -1.80 -16.11 18.46
C ASN A 136 -3.32 -15.93 18.33
N ASP A 137 -3.75 -14.77 17.85
CA ASP A 137 -5.17 -14.42 17.69
C ASP A 137 -5.68 -14.73 16.28
N VAL A 138 -4.76 -15.04 15.35
CA VAL A 138 -5.07 -15.34 13.95
C VAL A 138 -5.59 -16.77 13.82
N LYS A 139 -6.75 -16.92 13.17
CA LYS A 139 -7.31 -18.24 12.87
C LYS A 139 -6.66 -18.82 11.60
N HIS A 140 -6.91 -20.09 11.37
CA HIS A 140 -6.37 -20.80 10.22
C HIS A 140 -6.99 -20.26 8.90
N PHE A 141 -6.14 -19.87 7.94
CA PHE A 141 -6.57 -19.46 6.62
C PHE A 141 -7.09 -20.66 5.83
N HIS A 142 -8.20 -20.47 5.11
CA HIS A 142 -8.74 -21.50 4.23
C HIS A 142 -7.89 -21.65 2.96
N LEU A 143 -8.00 -22.80 2.31
CA LEU A 143 -7.35 -23.03 1.03
C LEU A 143 -7.76 -21.96 0.01
N GLY A 144 -6.78 -21.29 -0.60
CA GLY A 144 -7.00 -20.18 -1.55
C GLY A 144 -7.30 -18.82 -0.91
N GLN A 145 -7.30 -18.70 0.41
CA GLN A 145 -7.35 -17.44 1.13
C GLN A 145 -5.92 -17.04 1.55
N TYR A 146 -5.46 -15.91 1.08
CA TYR A 146 -4.11 -15.41 1.37
C TYR A 146 -4.08 -13.88 1.36
N ILE A 147 -3.09 -13.31 2.04
CA ILE A 147 -2.90 -11.86 2.10
C ILE A 147 -2.22 -11.41 0.82
N LEU A 148 -2.78 -10.42 0.14
CA LEU A 148 -2.19 -9.77 -1.03
C LEU A 148 -1.68 -8.36 -0.72
N MET A 149 -0.79 -7.86 -1.57
CA MET A 149 -0.20 -6.52 -1.47
C MET A 149 -1.27 -5.42 -1.39
N HIS A 150 -2.38 -5.56 -2.13
CA HIS A 150 -3.48 -4.60 -2.14
C HIS A 150 -4.14 -4.39 -0.77
N SER A 151 -4.10 -5.41 0.11
CA SER A 151 -4.68 -5.32 1.46
C SER A 151 -3.72 -4.81 2.53
N VAL A 152 -2.42 -4.69 2.25
CA VAL A 152 -1.41 -4.46 3.27
C VAL A 152 -0.96 -3.00 3.30
N ILE A 153 -0.86 -2.47 4.52
CA ILE A 153 -0.23 -1.19 4.85
C ILE A 153 0.78 -1.50 5.95
N TYR A 154 2.05 -1.35 5.66
CA TYR A 154 3.12 -1.58 6.63
C TYR A 154 3.59 -0.27 7.26
N ARG A 155 4.06 -0.32 8.50
CA ARG A 155 4.82 0.77 9.08
C ARG A 155 6.15 0.93 8.34
N THR A 156 6.49 2.13 7.90
CA THR A 156 7.62 2.41 7.01
C THR A 156 8.97 2.00 7.63
N ASP A 157 9.23 2.40 8.88
CA ASP A 157 10.47 2.05 9.58
C ASP A 157 10.56 0.54 9.84
N PHE A 158 9.44 -0.15 10.07
CA PHE A 158 9.42 -1.60 10.18
C PHE A 158 9.90 -2.28 8.89
N LEU A 159 9.42 -1.83 7.71
CA LEU A 159 9.92 -2.36 6.43
C LEU A 159 11.42 -2.09 6.24
N LYS A 160 11.86 -0.87 6.60
CA LYS A 160 13.28 -0.50 6.53
C LYS A 160 14.14 -1.35 7.49
N LEU A 161 13.64 -1.65 8.70
CA LEU A 161 14.31 -2.55 9.65
C LEU A 161 14.35 -4.01 9.17
N CYS A 162 13.32 -4.48 8.47
CA CYS A 162 13.34 -5.80 7.84
C CYS A 162 14.32 -5.89 6.67
N GLN A 163 14.90 -4.77 6.23
CA GLN A 163 15.79 -4.70 5.06
C GLN A 163 15.12 -5.27 3.80
N LEU A 164 13.81 -5.00 3.65
CA LEU A 164 13.06 -5.47 2.48
C LEU A 164 13.70 -4.92 1.20
N ARG A 165 14.07 -5.83 0.29
CA ARG A 165 14.53 -5.51 -1.06
C ARG A 165 13.95 -6.50 -2.04
N LEU A 166 13.18 -5.99 -2.98
CA LEU A 166 12.56 -6.79 -4.03
C LEU A 166 13.53 -6.94 -5.22
N PRO A 167 13.64 -8.12 -5.81
CA PRO A 167 14.52 -8.34 -6.95
C PRO A 167 14.03 -7.60 -8.20
N LYS A 168 14.99 -7.13 -9.02
CA LYS A 168 14.70 -6.51 -10.32
C LYS A 168 14.20 -7.55 -11.33
N HIS A 169 13.36 -7.09 -12.26
CA HIS A 169 12.88 -7.89 -13.40
C HIS A 169 12.35 -9.29 -13.02
N THR A 170 11.69 -9.39 -11.86
CA THR A 170 11.19 -10.65 -11.32
C THR A 170 9.67 -10.58 -11.23
N PHE A 171 8.99 -11.68 -11.57
CA PHE A 171 7.55 -11.82 -11.38
C PHE A 171 7.21 -12.19 -9.94
N TYR A 172 5.98 -11.87 -9.53
CA TYR A 172 5.44 -12.21 -8.20
C TYR A 172 6.19 -11.58 -7.03
N VAL A 173 6.83 -10.43 -7.24
CA VAL A 173 7.50 -9.66 -6.18
C VAL A 173 6.53 -9.12 -5.12
N ASP A 174 5.25 -8.97 -5.48
CA ASP A 174 4.12 -8.69 -4.59
C ASP A 174 4.04 -9.70 -3.43
N ASN A 175 4.26 -10.98 -3.71
CA ASN A 175 4.34 -12.00 -2.66
C ASN A 175 5.56 -11.80 -1.75
N ILE A 176 6.72 -11.43 -2.30
CA ILE A 176 7.91 -11.13 -1.49
C ILE A 176 7.63 -9.93 -0.60
N TYR A 177 7.01 -8.86 -1.15
CA TYR A 177 6.61 -7.68 -0.40
C TYR A 177 5.73 -8.03 0.80
N VAL A 178 4.76 -8.92 0.63
CA VAL A 178 3.84 -9.33 1.70
C VAL A 178 4.53 -10.28 2.67
N TYR A 179 5.13 -11.37 2.20
CA TYR A 179 5.50 -12.50 3.05
C TYR A 179 6.90 -12.41 3.65
N TYR A 180 7.82 -11.64 3.07
CA TYR A 180 9.16 -11.48 3.64
C TYR A 180 9.15 -10.78 5.01
N PRO A 181 8.39 -9.70 5.24
CA PRO A 181 8.31 -9.05 6.55
C PRO A 181 7.47 -9.82 7.58
N LEU A 182 6.52 -10.68 7.16
CA LEU A 182 5.53 -11.32 8.05
C LEU A 182 6.13 -12.01 9.29
N PRO A 183 7.25 -12.78 9.22
CA PRO A 183 7.83 -13.40 10.41
C PRO A 183 8.26 -12.43 11.50
N HIS A 184 8.46 -11.16 11.14
CA HIS A 184 8.89 -10.09 12.05
C HIS A 184 7.72 -9.26 12.59
N VAL A 185 6.52 -9.35 11.99
CA VAL A 185 5.31 -8.65 12.43
C VAL A 185 4.90 -9.14 13.81
N ARG A 186 4.66 -8.22 14.73
CA ARG A 186 4.22 -8.50 16.11
C ARG A 186 2.83 -7.96 16.41
N LYS A 187 2.51 -6.79 15.88
CA LYS A 187 1.24 -6.11 16.10
C LYS A 187 0.57 -5.84 14.77
N MET A 188 -0.64 -6.31 14.65
CA MET A 188 -1.49 -6.14 13.47
C MET A 188 -2.80 -5.44 13.84
N TYR A 189 -3.42 -4.85 12.85
CA TYR A 189 -4.79 -4.32 12.94
C TYR A 189 -5.52 -4.65 11.64
N TYR A 190 -6.78 -5.04 11.71
CA TYR A 190 -7.60 -5.32 10.55
C TYR A 190 -8.92 -4.59 10.60
N MET A 191 -9.33 -3.96 9.48
CA MET A 191 -10.56 -3.20 9.33
C MET A 191 -11.28 -3.48 8.00
#